data_54c403910a8e2a9c4e390f2587982d64
#
_entry.id   54c403910a8e2a9c4e390f2587982d64
#
_cell.length_a   1.000
_cell.length_b   1.000
_cell.length_c   1.000
_cell.angle_alpha   90.00
_cell.angle_beta   90.00
_cell.angle_gamma   90.00
#
_symmetry.space_group_name_H-M   'P 1'
#
loop_
_entity.id
_entity.type
_entity.pdbx_description
1 polymer ?
#
loop_
_entity_poly.entity_id
_entity_poly.type
_entity_poly.pdbx_seq_one_letter_code
_entity_poly.pdbx_strand_id
1 'polypeptide(L)'
;MRETIQWTPNQMPRSDDRQLSIMFLENVAKARSFHRSFPQYSITPLASLDGMAKHLGLGSLFVKDESYRFGLNAFKVLGGSFAMARYIAQQMGRDVGEMTYDYLTSEAFRQEFGQATFFTATDGNHGRGVAWAANKLGQKAVVHMPKGSAKSRFDNIAKEGAKVTIEEVNYDDCVRMAAAEAAETKHGVVVQDTAWAGYEEIPAWIMQGYGTMANEAAEQLRQLEVNRPTHVFVQAGVGS
;
A
#
# COMPACT_ATOMS: atom_id res chain seq x y z
N MET A 1 3.46 0.10 -38.06
CA MET A 1 2.67 -1.11 -37.77
C MET A 1 1.80 -0.82 -36.57
N ARG A 2 0.49 -1.03 -36.64
CA ARG A 2 -0.37 -0.95 -35.43
C ARG A 2 -0.11 -2.21 -34.64
N GLU A 3 0.49 -2.10 -33.46
CA GLU A 3 0.57 -3.22 -32.53
C GLU A 3 -0.87 -3.62 -32.14
N THR A 4 -1.21 -4.85 -32.41
CA THR A 4 -2.51 -5.41 -32.02
C THR A 4 -2.44 -5.78 -30.56
N ILE A 5 -3.28 -5.17 -29.73
CA ILE A 5 -3.40 -5.57 -28.32
C ILE A 5 -3.89 -7.01 -28.29
N GLN A 6 -3.08 -7.89 -27.71
CA GLN A 6 -3.48 -9.28 -27.48
C GLN A 6 -4.11 -9.42 -26.11
N TRP A 7 -5.17 -10.20 -26.02
CA TRP A 7 -5.83 -10.52 -24.76
C TRP A 7 -6.21 -12.00 -24.74
N THR A 8 -6.25 -12.57 -23.55
CA THR A 8 -6.70 -13.95 -23.34
C THR A 8 -7.80 -13.92 -22.28
N PRO A 9 -8.99 -14.51 -22.57
CA PRO A 9 -10.02 -14.62 -21.57
C PRO A 9 -9.58 -15.52 -20.42
N ASN A 10 -9.91 -15.15 -19.18
CA ASN A 10 -9.67 -16.02 -18.05
C ASN A 10 -10.61 -17.23 -18.14
N GLN A 11 -10.03 -18.43 -18.27
CA GLN A 11 -10.73 -19.71 -18.31
C GLN A 11 -10.60 -20.50 -16.99
N MET A 12 -9.93 -19.92 -15.98
CA MET A 12 -9.82 -20.57 -14.68
C MET A 12 -11.21 -20.74 -14.03
N PRO A 13 -11.49 -21.90 -13.44
CA PRO A 13 -12.71 -22.06 -12.67
C PRO A 13 -12.72 -21.04 -11.53
N ARG A 14 -13.91 -20.58 -11.13
CA ARG A 14 -14.05 -19.73 -9.96
C ARG A 14 -13.47 -20.47 -8.75
N SER A 15 -12.48 -19.86 -8.11
CA SER A 15 -11.97 -20.38 -6.85
C SER A 15 -13.00 -20.17 -5.74
N ASP A 16 -12.90 -20.97 -4.70
CA ASP A 16 -13.66 -20.81 -3.46
C ASP A 16 -13.42 -19.40 -2.88
N ASP A 17 -14.50 -18.70 -2.54
CA ASP A 17 -14.48 -17.33 -2.02
C ASP A 17 -13.76 -17.16 -0.66
N ARG A 18 -13.34 -18.26 -0.02
CA ARG A 18 -12.63 -18.25 1.27
C ARG A 18 -11.35 -17.43 1.25
N GLN A 19 -10.65 -17.36 0.12
CA GLN A 19 -9.45 -16.54 -0.02
C GLN A 19 -9.73 -15.04 -0.06
N LEU A 20 -10.98 -14.64 -0.30
CA LEU A 20 -11.40 -13.24 -0.34
C LEU A 20 -11.76 -12.69 1.06
N SER A 21 -11.75 -13.51 2.11
CA SER A 21 -12.07 -13.07 3.48
C SER A 21 -11.21 -11.93 3.98
N ILE A 22 -9.97 -11.82 3.50
CA ILE A 22 -9.09 -10.68 3.81
C ILE A 22 -9.66 -9.34 3.36
N MET A 23 -10.54 -9.33 2.33
CA MET A 23 -11.17 -8.14 1.74
C MET A 23 -12.64 -7.99 2.18
N PHE A 24 -13.11 -8.71 3.18
CA PHE A 24 -14.45 -8.47 3.73
C PHE A 24 -14.60 -7.04 4.21
N LEU A 25 -15.81 -6.49 4.08
CA LEU A 25 -16.09 -5.09 4.38
C LEU A 25 -15.64 -4.66 5.77
N GLU A 26 -15.70 -5.53 6.76
CA GLU A 26 -15.21 -5.26 8.11
C GLU A 26 -13.70 -5.01 8.16
N ASN A 27 -12.92 -5.80 7.43
CA ASN A 27 -11.46 -5.65 7.36
C ASN A 27 -11.08 -4.38 6.60
N VAL A 28 -11.77 -4.09 5.49
CA VAL A 28 -11.59 -2.86 4.72
C VAL A 28 -12.00 -1.64 5.54
N ALA A 29 -13.07 -1.75 6.35
CA ALA A 29 -13.51 -0.68 7.24
C ALA A 29 -12.45 -0.36 8.32
N LYS A 30 -11.80 -1.38 8.90
CA LYS A 30 -10.69 -1.20 9.85
C LYS A 30 -9.52 -0.45 9.19
N ALA A 31 -9.13 -0.85 7.98
CA ALA A 31 -8.07 -0.17 7.23
C ALA A 31 -8.41 1.29 6.93
N ARG A 32 -9.65 1.54 6.48
CA ARG A 32 -10.11 2.91 6.22
C ARG A 32 -10.18 3.75 7.49
N SER A 33 -10.64 3.18 8.61
CA SER A 33 -10.69 3.86 9.91
C SER A 33 -9.29 4.26 10.36
N PHE A 34 -8.32 3.36 10.24
CA PHE A 34 -6.92 3.66 10.51
C PHE A 34 -6.40 4.83 9.67
N HIS A 35 -6.58 4.79 8.34
CA HIS A 35 -6.12 5.89 7.47
C HIS A 35 -6.82 7.21 7.78
N ARG A 36 -8.11 7.18 8.12
CA ARG A 36 -8.88 8.38 8.50
C ARG A 36 -8.40 9.03 9.79
N SER A 37 -7.69 8.30 10.64
CA SER A 37 -7.11 8.87 11.86
C SER A 37 -5.92 9.79 11.60
N PHE A 38 -5.29 9.73 10.42
CA PHE A 38 -4.19 10.63 10.08
C PHE A 38 -4.67 12.04 9.76
N PRO A 39 -4.04 13.09 10.30
CA PRO A 39 -4.39 14.48 9.98
C PRO A 39 -4.30 14.83 8.48
N GLN A 40 -3.47 14.10 7.73
CA GLN A 40 -3.27 14.30 6.29
C GLN A 40 -4.27 13.53 5.42
N TYR A 41 -5.16 12.75 6.03
CA TYR A 41 -6.12 11.96 5.26
C TYR A 41 -7.16 12.86 4.58
N SER A 42 -7.39 12.55 3.32
CA SER A 42 -8.54 13.04 2.56
C SER A 42 -9.01 11.96 1.59
N ILE A 43 -10.30 11.97 1.27
CA ILE A 43 -10.82 11.14 0.19
C ILE A 43 -10.26 11.69 -1.12
N THR A 44 -9.58 10.84 -1.89
CA THR A 44 -9.03 11.24 -3.18
C THR A 44 -10.13 11.38 -4.24
N PRO A 45 -9.92 12.21 -5.28
CA PRO A 45 -10.94 12.41 -6.31
C PRO A 45 -11.30 11.13 -7.07
N LEU A 46 -12.55 10.99 -7.45
CA LEU A 46 -13.03 10.09 -8.50
C LEU A 46 -13.38 10.96 -9.71
N ALA A 47 -12.45 11.11 -10.65
CA ALA A 47 -12.62 11.96 -11.81
C ALA A 47 -13.50 11.30 -12.87
N SER A 48 -14.55 11.98 -13.35
CA SER A 48 -15.31 11.56 -14.53
C SER A 48 -14.61 12.02 -15.80
N LEU A 49 -14.38 11.08 -16.72
CA LEU A 49 -13.73 11.33 -18.01
C LEU A 49 -14.76 11.29 -19.14
N ASP A 50 -15.75 12.18 -19.11
CA ASP A 50 -16.90 12.17 -20.01
C ASP A 50 -16.51 12.28 -21.49
N GLY A 51 -15.52 13.13 -21.81
CA GLY A 51 -14.99 13.27 -23.17
C GLY A 51 -14.35 11.98 -23.68
N MET A 52 -13.60 11.29 -22.84
CA MET A 52 -12.98 10.00 -23.17
C MET A 52 -14.04 8.91 -23.30
N ALA A 53 -15.00 8.86 -22.38
CA ALA A 53 -16.10 7.90 -22.44
C ALA A 53 -16.86 8.03 -23.77
N LYS A 54 -17.22 9.26 -24.15
CA LYS A 54 -17.89 9.53 -25.44
C LYS A 54 -17.02 9.10 -26.64
N HIS A 55 -15.74 9.41 -26.62
CA HIS A 55 -14.81 9.04 -27.71
C HIS A 55 -14.70 7.52 -27.89
N LEU A 56 -14.74 6.77 -26.77
CA LEU A 56 -14.63 5.31 -26.77
C LEU A 56 -15.98 4.58 -26.92
N GLY A 57 -17.10 5.30 -26.97
CA GLY A 57 -18.45 4.70 -27.04
C GLY A 57 -18.86 4.01 -25.73
N LEU A 58 -18.33 4.46 -24.59
CA LEU A 58 -18.65 3.93 -23.26
C LEU A 58 -19.76 4.76 -22.61
N GLY A 59 -20.55 4.14 -21.72
CA GLY A 59 -21.56 4.84 -20.94
C GLY A 59 -20.95 5.83 -19.95
N SER A 60 -19.86 5.43 -19.28
CA SER A 60 -19.09 6.28 -18.38
C SER A 60 -17.67 5.73 -18.20
N LEU A 61 -16.74 6.60 -17.81
CA LEU A 61 -15.36 6.24 -17.47
C LEU A 61 -14.92 7.09 -16.28
N PHE A 62 -14.48 6.43 -15.23
CA PHE A 62 -14.01 7.10 -14.01
C PHE A 62 -12.56 6.72 -13.70
N VAL A 63 -11.82 7.65 -13.11
CA VAL A 63 -10.46 7.41 -12.61
C VAL A 63 -10.40 7.80 -11.14
N LYS A 64 -10.06 6.83 -10.27
CA LYS A 64 -9.72 7.11 -8.88
C LYS A 64 -8.31 7.67 -8.85
N ASP A 65 -8.19 8.98 -8.62
CA ASP A 65 -6.93 9.70 -8.71
C ASP A 65 -6.17 9.69 -7.38
N GLU A 66 -5.28 8.73 -7.24
CA GLU A 66 -4.43 8.56 -6.06
C GLU A 66 -3.20 9.48 -6.04
N SER A 67 -3.05 10.39 -6.99
CA SER A 67 -1.97 11.39 -6.97
C SER A 67 -2.08 12.34 -5.78
N TYR A 68 -3.26 12.46 -5.20
CA TYR A 68 -3.52 13.30 -4.01
C TYR A 68 -3.29 12.57 -2.68
N ARG A 69 -3.04 11.24 -2.69
CA ARG A 69 -2.96 10.46 -1.47
C ARG A 69 -1.80 10.89 -0.57
N PHE A 70 -2.11 11.45 0.60
CA PHE A 70 -1.16 11.93 1.61
C PHE A 70 -0.06 12.86 1.07
N GLY A 71 -0.24 13.46 -0.10
CA GLY A 71 0.78 14.28 -0.78
C GLY A 71 1.93 13.47 -1.38
N LEU A 72 1.81 12.14 -1.47
CA LEU A 72 2.88 11.26 -1.96
C LEU A 72 2.78 10.91 -3.44
N ASN A 73 1.74 11.38 -4.12
CA ASN A 73 1.50 11.12 -5.54
C ASN A 73 1.41 9.61 -5.90
N ALA A 74 0.95 8.79 -4.94
CA ALA A 74 0.81 7.36 -5.13
C ALA A 74 0.00 6.72 -3.99
N PHE A 75 -0.72 5.61 -4.28
CA PHE A 75 -1.56 4.89 -3.31
C PHE A 75 -0.79 3.91 -2.40
N LYS A 76 0.45 3.56 -2.73
CA LYS A 76 1.22 2.50 -2.05
C LYS A 76 1.38 2.69 -0.54
N VAL A 77 1.32 3.93 -0.07
CA VAL A 77 1.34 4.26 1.36
C VAL A 77 0.20 3.62 2.15
N LEU A 78 -0.98 3.44 1.54
CA LEU A 78 -2.13 2.79 2.18
C LEU A 78 -1.79 1.37 2.65
N GLY A 79 -1.14 0.59 1.79
CA GLY A 79 -0.74 -0.77 2.12
C GLY A 79 0.34 -0.81 3.20
N GLY A 80 1.44 -0.09 2.99
CA GLY A 80 2.57 -0.08 3.91
C GLY A 80 2.20 0.40 5.31
N SER A 81 1.44 1.50 5.43
CA SER A 81 1.04 2.05 6.72
C SER A 81 0.09 1.13 7.49
N PHE A 82 -0.88 0.50 6.80
CA PHE A 82 -1.79 -0.43 7.45
C PHE A 82 -1.09 -1.72 7.88
N ALA A 83 -0.17 -2.24 7.08
CA ALA A 83 0.63 -3.40 7.47
C ALA A 83 1.49 -3.12 8.71
N MET A 84 2.06 -1.92 8.84
CA MET A 84 2.76 -1.51 10.06
C MET A 84 1.83 -1.50 11.27
N ALA A 85 0.63 -0.91 11.15
CA ALA A 85 -0.36 -0.89 12.22
C ALA A 85 -0.78 -2.30 12.64
N ARG A 86 -1.00 -3.20 11.68
CA ARG A 86 -1.32 -4.62 11.92
C ARG A 86 -0.19 -5.33 12.66
N TYR A 87 1.06 -5.14 12.22
CA TYR A 87 2.22 -5.69 12.89
C TYR A 87 2.32 -5.21 14.35
N ILE A 88 2.21 -3.91 14.57
CA ILE A 88 2.26 -3.33 15.92
C ILE A 88 1.14 -3.88 16.80
N ALA A 89 -0.10 -3.92 16.29
CA ALA A 89 -1.25 -4.47 16.99
C ALA A 89 -1.01 -5.93 17.40
N GLN A 90 -0.51 -6.75 16.47
CA GLN A 90 -0.19 -8.16 16.73
C GLN A 90 0.88 -8.30 17.83
N GLN A 91 1.95 -7.51 17.78
CA GLN A 91 3.00 -7.56 18.80
C GLN A 91 2.50 -7.14 20.19
N MET A 92 1.52 -6.24 20.26
CA MET A 92 0.92 -5.77 21.50
C MET A 92 -0.27 -6.62 21.96
N GLY A 93 -0.71 -7.61 21.18
CA GLY A 93 -1.90 -8.41 21.48
C GLY A 93 -3.20 -7.60 21.47
N ARG A 94 -3.28 -6.54 20.64
CA ARG A 94 -4.41 -5.61 20.55
C ARG A 94 -5.12 -5.72 19.19
N ASP A 95 -6.36 -5.19 19.11
CA ASP A 95 -7.05 -5.03 17.83
C ASP A 95 -6.47 -3.85 17.03
N VAL A 96 -6.34 -4.04 15.70
CA VAL A 96 -5.84 -2.98 14.82
C VAL A 96 -6.73 -1.73 14.82
N GLY A 97 -7.99 -1.85 15.18
CA GLY A 97 -8.91 -0.71 15.35
C GLY A 97 -8.50 0.27 16.47
N GLU A 98 -7.67 -0.20 17.41
CA GLU A 98 -7.10 0.65 18.47
C GLU A 98 -5.87 1.44 18.01
N MET A 99 -5.26 1.05 16.87
CA MET A 99 -4.03 1.64 16.34
C MET A 99 -4.32 2.94 15.58
N THR A 100 -4.88 3.93 16.25
CA THR A 100 -5.11 5.26 15.66
C THR A 100 -3.79 6.03 15.55
N TYR A 101 -3.74 7.03 14.66
CA TYR A 101 -2.59 7.92 14.54
C TYR A 101 -2.23 8.55 15.89
N ASP A 102 -3.21 9.08 16.62
CA ASP A 102 -2.99 9.73 17.92
C ASP A 102 -2.40 8.77 18.95
N TYR A 103 -2.91 7.52 18.99
CA TYR A 103 -2.34 6.52 19.88
C TYR A 103 -0.90 6.15 19.49
N LEU A 104 -0.64 5.83 18.22
CA LEU A 104 0.67 5.41 17.74
C LEU A 104 1.75 6.51 17.81
N THR A 105 1.34 7.77 17.94
CA THR A 105 2.26 8.91 18.14
C THR A 105 2.35 9.39 19.59
N SER A 106 1.59 8.77 20.50
CA SER A 106 1.54 9.15 21.90
C SER A 106 2.81 8.75 22.67
N GLU A 107 3.06 9.43 23.77
CA GLU A 107 4.11 9.09 24.73
C GLU A 107 3.88 7.72 25.36
N ALA A 108 2.61 7.40 25.69
CA ALA A 108 2.24 6.11 26.28
C ALA A 108 2.62 4.94 25.34
N PHE A 109 2.33 5.07 24.04
CA PHE A 109 2.72 4.07 23.05
C PHE A 109 4.26 3.91 22.98
N ARG A 110 5.00 5.00 22.98
CA ARG A 110 6.47 4.94 22.95
C ARG A 110 7.07 4.23 24.18
N GLN A 111 6.48 4.42 25.35
CA GLN A 111 6.90 3.74 26.57
C GLN A 111 6.54 2.26 26.56
N GLU A 112 5.39 1.89 26.02
CA GLU A 112 4.88 0.52 26.00
C GLU A 112 5.53 -0.33 24.88
N PHE A 113 5.55 0.16 23.66
CA PHE A 113 6.04 -0.57 22.48
C PHE A 113 7.49 -0.28 22.12
N GLY A 114 7.92 0.97 22.33
CA GLY A 114 9.23 1.44 21.89
C GLY A 114 9.26 1.79 20.40
N GLN A 115 10.26 1.27 19.67
CA GLN A 115 10.49 1.59 18.27
C GLN A 115 10.86 0.34 17.48
N ALA A 116 10.13 0.09 16.38
CA ALA A 116 10.45 -0.90 15.37
C ALA A 116 11.22 -0.29 14.20
N THR A 117 11.91 -1.13 13.44
CA THR A 117 12.55 -0.76 12.17
C THR A 117 11.91 -1.55 11.03
N PHE A 118 11.32 -0.86 10.08
CA PHE A 118 10.66 -1.44 8.93
C PHE A 118 11.58 -1.47 7.71
N PHE A 119 11.80 -2.65 7.16
CA PHE A 119 12.71 -2.91 6.05
C PHE A 119 11.92 -3.19 4.78
N THR A 120 12.36 -2.66 3.66
CA THR A 120 11.79 -2.98 2.35
C THR A 120 12.80 -2.79 1.24
N ALA A 121 12.56 -3.49 0.12
CA ALA A 121 13.21 -3.22 -1.15
C ALA A 121 12.22 -2.56 -2.11
N THR A 122 12.69 -1.59 -2.90
CA THR A 122 11.81 -0.85 -3.81
C THR A 122 12.58 -0.17 -4.93
N ASP A 123 11.89 0.08 -6.03
CA ASP A 123 12.35 1.01 -7.06
C ASP A 123 11.64 2.39 -6.98
N GLY A 124 10.72 2.60 -5.98
CA GLY A 124 10.01 3.87 -5.87
C GLY A 124 8.89 3.97 -4.83
N ASN A 125 7.65 3.92 -5.28
CA ASN A 125 6.48 4.36 -4.50
C ASN A 125 6.18 3.51 -3.26
N HIS A 126 6.46 2.20 -3.28
CA HIS A 126 6.26 1.36 -2.10
C HIS A 126 7.20 1.80 -0.97
N GLY A 127 8.50 1.86 -1.23
CA GLY A 127 9.47 2.31 -0.23
C GLY A 127 9.23 3.73 0.25
N ARG A 128 8.78 4.64 -0.63
CA ARG A 128 8.39 5.98 -0.21
C ARG A 128 7.21 5.96 0.76
N GLY A 129 6.20 5.11 0.48
CA GLY A 129 5.05 4.94 1.37
C GLY A 129 5.45 4.35 2.73
N VAL A 130 6.34 3.35 2.74
CA VAL A 130 6.90 2.75 3.97
C VAL A 130 7.70 3.79 4.77
N ALA A 131 8.58 4.55 4.12
CA ALA A 131 9.38 5.60 4.75
C ALA A 131 8.51 6.67 5.40
N TRP A 132 7.53 7.20 4.65
CA TRP A 132 6.59 8.20 5.15
C TRP A 132 5.79 7.69 6.35
N ALA A 133 5.23 6.49 6.26
CA ALA A 133 4.42 5.92 7.32
C ALA A 133 5.25 5.69 8.59
N ALA A 134 6.43 5.11 8.46
CA ALA A 134 7.34 4.91 9.60
C ALA A 134 7.67 6.24 10.29
N ASN A 135 8.04 7.26 9.52
CA ASN A 135 8.33 8.60 10.07
C ASN A 135 7.12 9.18 10.80
N LYS A 136 5.93 9.14 10.19
CA LYS A 136 4.70 9.69 10.79
C LYS A 136 4.30 8.97 12.08
N LEU A 137 4.60 7.70 12.20
CA LEU A 137 4.31 6.88 13.37
C LEU A 137 5.47 6.81 14.38
N GLY A 138 6.53 7.62 14.21
CA GLY A 138 7.69 7.65 15.10
C GLY A 138 8.52 6.36 15.06
N GLN A 139 8.43 5.59 13.99
CA GLN A 139 9.17 4.36 13.72
C GLN A 139 10.36 4.63 12.80
N LYS A 140 11.19 3.62 12.56
CA LYS A 140 12.32 3.68 11.62
C LYS A 140 11.99 2.96 10.32
N ALA A 141 12.60 3.40 9.22
CA ALA A 141 12.57 2.68 7.95
C ALA A 141 13.96 2.57 7.34
N VAL A 142 14.23 1.41 6.77
CA VAL A 142 15.42 1.11 5.95
C VAL A 142 14.96 0.63 4.59
N VAL A 143 15.45 1.25 3.53
CA VAL A 143 15.00 1.02 2.16
C VAL A 143 16.18 0.70 1.27
N HIS A 144 16.21 -0.51 0.71
CA HIS A 144 17.18 -0.92 -0.29
C HIS A 144 16.62 -0.73 -1.69
N MET A 145 17.37 -0.05 -2.53
CA MET A 145 17.01 0.18 -3.94
C MET A 145 17.96 -0.57 -4.84
N PRO A 146 17.48 -1.22 -5.92
CA PRO A 146 18.34 -1.95 -6.84
C PRO A 146 19.22 -1.01 -7.68
N LYS A 147 20.28 -1.58 -8.23
CA LYS A 147 21.16 -0.92 -9.20
C LYS A 147 20.36 -0.29 -10.34
N GLY A 148 20.71 0.95 -10.70
CA GLY A 148 20.05 1.70 -11.76
C GLY A 148 18.81 2.46 -11.33
N SER A 149 18.44 2.42 -10.05
CA SER A 149 17.36 3.26 -9.51
C SER A 149 17.65 4.74 -9.74
N ALA A 150 16.63 5.49 -10.14
CA ALA A 150 16.77 6.90 -10.41
C ALA A 150 17.05 7.71 -9.13
N LYS A 151 18.02 8.62 -9.19
CA LYS A 151 18.37 9.47 -8.04
C LYS A 151 17.17 10.26 -7.50
N SER A 152 16.28 10.71 -8.36
CA SER A 152 15.07 11.42 -7.93
C SER A 152 14.15 10.56 -7.04
N ARG A 153 14.07 9.25 -7.30
CA ARG A 153 13.31 8.31 -6.46
C ARG A 153 14.02 8.10 -5.12
N PHE A 154 15.33 7.93 -5.13
CA PHE A 154 16.15 7.88 -3.91
C PHE A 154 15.92 9.13 -3.04
N ASP A 155 16.06 10.32 -3.63
CA ASP A 155 15.90 11.59 -2.91
C ASP A 155 14.48 11.74 -2.34
N ASN A 156 13.46 11.29 -3.05
CA ASN A 156 12.08 11.31 -2.58
C ASN A 156 11.84 10.38 -1.39
N ILE A 157 12.48 9.22 -1.33
CA ILE A 157 12.38 8.29 -0.20
C ILE A 157 13.18 8.84 1.00
N ALA A 158 14.40 9.32 0.75
CA ALA A 158 15.25 9.89 1.81
C ALA A 158 14.60 11.10 2.49
N LYS A 159 13.89 11.94 1.75
CA LYS A 159 13.12 13.08 2.31
C LYS A 159 12.03 12.66 3.29
N GLU A 160 11.51 11.44 3.18
CA GLU A 160 10.54 10.91 4.13
C GLU A 160 11.20 10.37 5.42
N GLY A 161 12.51 10.49 5.57
CA GLY A 161 13.24 10.19 6.83
C GLY A 161 13.76 8.76 6.93
N ALA A 162 13.73 7.95 5.88
CA ALA A 162 14.30 6.60 5.89
C ALA A 162 15.82 6.62 5.67
N LYS A 163 16.49 5.58 6.18
CA LYS A 163 17.83 5.19 5.72
C LYS A 163 17.67 4.51 4.36
N VAL A 164 18.20 5.10 3.30
CA VAL A 164 18.05 4.61 1.93
C VAL A 164 19.42 4.31 1.34
N THR A 165 19.55 3.22 0.60
CA THR A 165 20.75 2.83 -0.13
C THR A 165 20.38 2.42 -1.56
N ILE A 166 21.27 2.66 -2.53
CA ILE A 166 21.21 2.06 -3.85
C ILE A 166 22.31 1.00 -3.87
N GLU A 167 21.89 -0.27 -4.03
CA GLU A 167 22.77 -1.41 -4.00
C GLU A 167 23.26 -1.77 -5.41
N GLU A 168 24.45 -2.34 -5.52
CA GLU A 168 25.01 -2.81 -6.80
C GLU A 168 24.48 -4.18 -7.22
N VAL A 169 23.21 -4.50 -6.86
CA VAL A 169 22.54 -5.77 -7.10
C VAL A 169 21.14 -5.57 -7.73
N ASN A 170 20.51 -6.65 -8.16
CA ASN A 170 19.16 -6.63 -8.70
C ASN A 170 18.08 -6.50 -7.59
N TYR A 171 16.83 -6.37 -8.00
CA TYR A 171 15.69 -6.18 -7.08
C TYR A 171 15.52 -7.35 -6.09
N ASP A 172 15.63 -8.59 -6.57
CA ASP A 172 15.42 -9.78 -5.73
C ASP A 172 16.51 -9.92 -4.66
N ASP A 173 17.75 -9.53 -5.00
CA ASP A 173 18.85 -9.47 -4.04
C ASP A 173 18.61 -8.38 -2.99
N CYS A 174 18.08 -7.21 -3.37
CA CYS A 174 17.67 -6.18 -2.42
C CYS A 174 16.59 -6.68 -1.44
N VAL A 175 15.62 -7.47 -1.93
CA VAL A 175 14.59 -8.09 -1.07
C VAL A 175 15.26 -9.05 -0.06
N ARG A 176 16.21 -9.88 -0.51
CA ARG A 176 16.97 -10.78 0.38
C ARG A 176 17.79 -10.00 1.42
N MET A 177 18.42 -8.90 1.02
CA MET A 177 19.16 -8.02 1.93
C MET A 177 18.24 -7.40 2.99
N ALA A 178 17.10 -6.87 2.58
CA ALA A 178 16.11 -6.31 3.51
C ALA A 178 15.62 -7.37 4.52
N ALA A 179 15.39 -8.60 4.07
CA ALA A 179 14.97 -9.71 4.94
C ALA A 179 16.08 -10.12 5.92
N ALA A 180 17.33 -10.21 5.46
CA ALA A 180 18.47 -10.56 6.31
C ALA A 180 18.73 -9.48 7.38
N GLU A 181 18.78 -8.19 6.98
CA GLU A 181 19.01 -7.08 7.93
C GLU A 181 17.86 -6.95 8.94
N ALA A 182 16.62 -7.20 8.52
CA ALA A 182 15.47 -7.23 9.42
C ALA A 182 15.60 -8.34 10.47
N ALA A 183 16.03 -9.53 10.09
CA ALA A 183 16.19 -10.67 11.00
C ALA A 183 17.29 -10.44 12.07
N GLU A 184 18.32 -9.66 11.74
CA GLU A 184 19.42 -9.32 12.65
C GLU A 184 19.11 -8.08 13.50
N THR A 185 18.08 -7.32 13.18
CA THR A 185 17.72 -6.08 13.85
C THR A 185 16.68 -6.34 14.94
N LYS A 186 16.94 -5.87 16.15
CA LYS A 186 15.95 -5.92 17.23
C LYS A 186 14.69 -5.16 16.83
N HIS A 187 13.54 -5.83 16.86
CA HIS A 187 12.26 -5.32 16.34
C HIS A 187 12.31 -4.92 14.84
N GLY A 188 13.19 -5.59 14.08
CA GLY A 188 13.21 -5.47 12.63
C GLY A 188 12.09 -6.29 11.99
N VAL A 189 11.43 -5.72 10.98
CA VAL A 189 10.37 -6.40 10.24
C VAL A 189 10.38 -5.99 8.77
N VAL A 190 10.24 -6.98 7.89
CA VAL A 190 10.09 -6.72 6.45
C VAL A 190 8.66 -6.27 6.17
N VAL A 191 8.50 -5.19 5.40
CA VAL A 191 7.22 -4.74 4.84
C VAL A 191 7.38 -4.68 3.32
N GLN A 192 7.31 -5.86 2.69
CA GLN A 192 7.44 -6.03 1.24
C GLN A 192 6.08 -6.32 0.63
N ASP A 193 5.79 -5.76 -0.54
CA ASP A 193 4.49 -5.87 -1.21
C ASP A 193 4.40 -7.08 -2.17
N THR A 194 5.38 -7.98 -2.14
CA THR A 194 5.40 -9.25 -2.88
C THR A 194 5.42 -10.41 -1.88
N ALA A 195 4.56 -11.41 -2.09
CA ALA A 195 4.50 -12.61 -1.25
C ALA A 195 5.46 -13.70 -1.75
N TRP A 196 5.95 -14.51 -0.82
CA TRP A 196 6.65 -15.77 -1.08
C TRP A 196 6.32 -16.80 0.01
N ALA A 197 6.70 -18.04 -0.17
CA ALA A 197 6.42 -19.11 0.79
C ALA A 197 6.94 -18.75 2.20
N GLY A 198 6.02 -18.69 3.18
CA GLY A 198 6.31 -18.27 4.56
C GLY A 198 6.26 -16.76 4.80
N TYR A 199 5.96 -15.95 3.78
CA TYR A 199 5.78 -14.50 3.89
C TYR A 199 4.51 -14.08 3.13
N GLU A 200 3.35 -14.47 3.63
CA GLU A 200 2.04 -14.16 3.03
C GLU A 200 1.21 -13.19 3.88
N GLU A 201 1.45 -13.14 5.18
CA GLU A 201 0.60 -12.39 6.12
C GLU A 201 0.73 -10.86 5.91
N ILE A 202 1.94 -10.34 5.87
CA ILE A 202 2.18 -8.90 5.67
C ILE A 202 1.71 -8.44 4.29
N PRO A 203 1.97 -9.14 3.18
CA PRO A 203 1.35 -8.84 1.88
C PRO A 203 -0.17 -8.82 1.92
N ALA A 204 -0.81 -9.74 2.65
CA ALA A 204 -2.27 -9.72 2.84
C ALA A 204 -2.74 -8.44 3.56
N TRP A 205 -2.01 -7.99 4.58
CA TRP A 205 -2.32 -6.72 5.26
C TRP A 205 -2.12 -5.50 4.36
N ILE A 206 -1.10 -5.54 3.50
CA ILE A 206 -0.88 -4.51 2.47
C ILE A 206 -2.09 -4.43 1.53
N MET A 207 -2.58 -5.58 1.04
CA MET A 207 -3.79 -5.63 0.21
C MET A 207 -5.01 -5.08 0.95
N GLN A 208 -5.20 -5.41 2.22
CA GLN A 208 -6.28 -4.83 3.04
C GLN A 208 -6.17 -3.31 3.12
N GLY A 209 -4.96 -2.77 3.26
CA GLY A 209 -4.72 -1.33 3.25
C GLY A 209 -5.18 -0.66 1.94
N TYR A 210 -4.95 -1.30 0.80
CA TYR A 210 -5.44 -0.82 -0.50
C TYR A 210 -6.97 -0.83 -0.61
N GLY A 211 -7.64 -1.63 0.20
CA GLY A 211 -9.09 -1.65 0.30
C GLY A 211 -9.70 -0.28 0.63
N THR A 212 -8.96 0.61 1.29
CA THR A 212 -9.39 2.00 1.54
C THR A 212 -9.71 2.72 0.23
N MET A 213 -8.84 2.66 -0.76
CA MET A 213 -9.03 3.27 -2.08
C MET A 213 -10.28 2.70 -2.78
N ALA A 214 -10.42 1.38 -2.79
CA ALA A 214 -11.56 0.71 -3.40
C ALA A 214 -12.89 1.06 -2.70
N ASN A 215 -12.89 1.14 -1.37
CA ASN A 215 -14.06 1.49 -0.58
C ASN A 215 -14.50 2.95 -0.83
N GLU A 216 -13.54 3.89 -0.89
CA GLU A 216 -13.81 5.28 -1.27
C GLU A 216 -14.41 5.37 -2.68
N ALA A 217 -13.82 4.67 -3.66
CA ALA A 217 -14.31 4.65 -5.03
C ALA A 217 -15.75 4.11 -5.12
N ALA A 218 -16.04 3.00 -4.41
CA ALA A 218 -17.38 2.43 -4.36
C ALA A 218 -18.41 3.38 -3.73
N GLU A 219 -18.01 4.14 -2.70
CA GLU A 219 -18.87 5.16 -2.09
C GLU A 219 -19.14 6.32 -3.05
N GLN A 220 -18.11 6.83 -3.70
CA GLN A 220 -18.22 7.92 -4.68
C GLN A 220 -19.05 7.51 -5.90
N LEU A 221 -18.90 6.28 -6.42
CA LEU A 221 -19.73 5.76 -7.51
C LEU A 221 -21.20 5.70 -7.11
N ARG A 222 -21.52 5.25 -5.89
CA ARG A 222 -22.92 5.24 -5.39
C ARG A 222 -23.52 6.62 -5.30
N GLN A 223 -22.74 7.64 -4.91
CA GLN A 223 -23.20 9.04 -4.91
C GLN A 223 -23.52 9.57 -6.32
N LEU A 224 -22.91 8.97 -7.36
CA LEU A 224 -23.18 9.23 -8.76
C LEU A 224 -24.23 8.29 -9.36
N GLU A 225 -24.96 7.55 -8.51
CA GLU A 225 -25.98 6.55 -8.92
C GLU A 225 -25.41 5.38 -9.76
N VAL A 226 -24.10 5.18 -9.72
CA VAL A 226 -23.42 4.03 -10.36
C VAL A 226 -23.27 2.91 -9.35
N ASN A 227 -24.21 1.98 -9.35
CA ASN A 227 -24.23 0.89 -8.37
C ASN A 227 -23.08 -0.10 -8.54
N ARG A 228 -22.68 -0.38 -9.79
CA ARG A 228 -21.62 -1.37 -10.08
C ARG A 228 -20.91 -1.02 -11.40
N PRO A 229 -19.60 -0.90 -11.41
CA PRO A 229 -18.84 -0.80 -12.65
C PRO A 229 -18.87 -2.14 -13.39
N THR A 230 -18.91 -2.10 -14.71
CA THR A 230 -18.83 -3.31 -15.55
C THR A 230 -17.39 -3.82 -15.67
N HIS A 231 -16.43 -2.92 -15.68
CA HIS A 231 -15.01 -3.20 -15.79
C HIS A 231 -14.22 -2.38 -14.78
N VAL A 232 -13.21 -2.98 -14.19
CA VAL A 232 -12.25 -2.32 -13.29
C VAL A 232 -10.85 -2.60 -13.81
N PHE A 233 -10.06 -1.54 -13.99
CA PHE A 233 -8.66 -1.64 -14.42
C PHE A 233 -7.76 -1.20 -13.28
N VAL A 234 -6.75 -2.00 -12.99
CA VAL A 234 -5.71 -1.69 -12.01
C VAL A 234 -4.35 -1.92 -12.64
N GLN A 235 -3.38 -1.07 -12.30
CA GLN A 235 -2.00 -1.29 -12.71
C GLN A 235 -1.41 -2.44 -11.88
N ALA A 236 -0.76 -3.37 -12.54
CA ALA A 236 -0.03 -4.45 -11.91
C ALA A 236 1.41 -4.47 -12.41
N GLY A 237 2.34 -4.30 -11.48
CA GLY A 237 3.78 -4.46 -11.75
C GLY A 237 4.26 -5.75 -11.10
N VAL A 238 4.49 -5.72 -9.79
CA VAL A 238 4.88 -6.91 -9.00
C VAL A 238 3.71 -7.80 -8.58
N GLY A 239 2.47 -7.41 -8.87
CA GLY A 239 1.27 -8.21 -8.60
C GLY A 239 0.68 -8.04 -7.18
N SER A 240 1.04 -6.97 -6.48
CA SER A 240 0.46 -6.65 -5.16
C SER A 240 -0.80 -5.82 -5.26
#